data_c517116f3d30ee653537eebdd365b8d5
#
_entry.id   c517116f3d30ee653537eebdd365b8d5
#
_cell.length_a   1.000
_cell.length_b   1.000
_cell.length_c   1.000
_cell.angle_alpha   90.00
_cell.angle_beta   90.00
_cell.angle_gamma   90.00
#
_symmetry.space_group_name_H-M   'P 1'
#
loop_
_entity.id
_entity.type
_entity.pdbx_description
1 polymer ?
#
loop_
_entity_poly.entity_id
_entity_poly.type
_entity_poly.pdbx_seq_one_letter_code
_entity_poly.pdbx_strand_id
1 'polypeptide(L)'
;MLNNISNKKYEFNELISLIGKCSKCTNFACSKKSLINIYKEYNFCTNVPSIWTDWFHRLESRIMIIGQDWGPYSDMKKLHEALFVDKSNWKDLIESEKSNTKKLLGEYIDISSKGKYTLDDIFITNAIMCARSGDNYRGDNIDLKKSTLNCSEYLHRQIDIVKPKVILTLGYYPLLSLSNIFDFKIEKTLSATIKNTPEIICDDFVIIPLYHPVAQIKKSDQLSQYNRVWKHINKK
;
A
#
# COMPACT_ATOMS: atom_id res chain seq x y z
N MET A 1 -11.15 9.81 -23.22
CA MET A 1 -10.15 9.15 -22.35
C MET A 1 -9.10 10.13 -21.78
N LEU A 2 -8.48 11.00 -22.57
CA LEU A 2 -7.44 11.94 -22.09
C LEU A 2 -7.92 12.88 -20.97
N ASN A 3 -9.15 13.37 -21.04
CA ASN A 3 -9.72 14.26 -19.99
C ASN A 3 -9.89 13.55 -18.64
N ASN A 4 -10.14 12.24 -18.62
CA ASN A 4 -10.36 11.49 -17.39
C ASN A 4 -9.04 11.27 -16.60
N ILE A 5 -7.95 10.92 -17.31
CA ILE A 5 -6.63 10.72 -16.68
C ILE A 5 -6.09 12.04 -16.13
N SER A 6 -6.30 13.16 -16.84
CA SER A 6 -5.91 14.48 -16.37
C SER A 6 -6.65 14.86 -15.08
N ASN A 7 -7.94 14.55 -15.00
CA ASN A 7 -8.75 14.80 -13.80
C ASN A 7 -8.28 13.96 -12.61
N LYS A 8 -8.04 12.66 -12.80
CA LYS A 8 -7.51 11.78 -11.74
C LYS A 8 -6.15 12.26 -11.20
N LYS A 9 -5.26 12.70 -12.08
CA LYS A 9 -3.96 13.27 -11.69
C LYS A 9 -4.14 14.54 -10.85
N TYR A 10 -5.06 15.41 -11.22
CA TYR A 10 -5.38 16.60 -10.46
C TYR A 10 -5.93 16.23 -9.06
N GLU A 11 -6.95 15.39 -8.98
CA GLU A 11 -7.55 14.94 -7.73
C GLU A 11 -6.52 14.25 -6.81
N PHE A 12 -5.61 13.49 -7.41
CA PHE A 12 -4.56 12.81 -6.66
C PHE A 12 -3.51 13.79 -6.11
N ASN A 13 -3.15 14.83 -6.86
CA ASN A 13 -2.28 15.92 -6.38
C ASN A 13 -2.90 16.65 -5.19
N GLU A 14 -4.20 16.97 -5.27
CA GLU A 14 -4.94 17.57 -4.17
C GLU A 14 -4.91 16.66 -2.93
N LEU A 15 -5.11 15.37 -3.11
CA LEU A 15 -5.05 14.40 -2.03
C LEU A 15 -3.67 14.36 -1.37
N ILE A 16 -2.58 14.33 -2.14
CA ILE A 16 -1.22 14.36 -1.61
C ILE A 16 -0.97 15.65 -0.83
N SER A 17 -1.43 16.78 -1.32
CA SER A 17 -1.34 18.06 -0.61
C SER A 17 -2.05 18.01 0.75
N LEU A 18 -3.22 17.38 0.83
CA LEU A 18 -3.94 17.18 2.08
C LEU A 18 -3.20 16.23 3.05
N ILE A 19 -2.64 15.14 2.54
CA ILE A 19 -1.81 14.24 3.34
C ILE A 19 -0.59 15.00 3.90
N GLY A 20 0.05 15.83 3.09
CA GLY A 20 1.19 16.65 3.52
C GLY A 20 0.86 17.60 4.68
N LYS A 21 -0.37 18.11 4.76
CA LYS A 21 -0.84 18.99 5.84
C LYS A 21 -1.30 18.23 7.09
N CYS A 22 -1.42 16.89 7.02
CA CYS A 22 -1.95 16.08 8.11
C CYS A 22 -1.00 16.07 9.32
N SER A 23 -1.60 16.27 10.52
CA SER A 23 -0.91 16.18 11.82
C SER A 23 -1.60 15.24 12.81
N LYS A 24 -2.56 14.42 12.36
CA LYS A 24 -3.41 13.58 13.23
C LYS A 24 -2.60 12.57 14.08
N CYS A 25 -1.41 12.15 13.62
CA CYS A 25 -0.57 11.16 14.28
C CYS A 25 0.71 11.72 14.90
N THR A 26 1.05 12.98 14.71
CA THR A 26 2.28 13.60 15.21
C THR A 26 2.27 13.87 16.72
N ASN A 27 1.09 13.88 17.33
CA ASN A 27 0.87 14.21 18.74
C ASN A 27 0.64 12.99 19.65
N PHE A 28 1.08 11.79 19.26
CA PHE A 28 1.11 10.66 20.17
C PHE A 28 2.20 10.86 21.24
N ALA A 29 1.95 11.82 22.14
CA ALA A 29 2.89 12.36 23.12
C ALA A 29 3.38 11.35 24.17
N CYS A 30 3.00 10.07 24.11
CA CYS A 30 3.31 9.07 25.13
C CYS A 30 4.40 8.07 24.72
N SER A 31 4.90 8.09 23.50
CA SER A 31 5.99 7.21 23.09
C SER A 31 7.15 7.99 22.48
N LYS A 32 8.38 7.55 22.78
CA LYS A 32 9.61 8.05 22.16
C LYS A 32 9.67 7.80 20.65
N LYS A 33 8.61 7.21 20.06
CA LYS A 33 8.50 6.78 18.68
C LYS A 33 7.21 7.32 18.10
N SER A 34 7.32 8.16 17.10
CA SER A 34 6.23 8.85 16.42
C SER A 34 6.14 8.41 14.96
N LEU A 35 5.01 8.68 14.35
CA LEU A 35 4.87 8.63 12.90
C LEU A 35 5.33 9.96 12.31
N ILE A 36 6.15 9.89 11.26
CA ILE A 36 6.69 11.05 10.55
C ILE A 36 5.92 11.19 9.25
N ASN A 37 5.34 12.36 9.04
CA ASN A 37 4.68 12.70 7.79
C ASN A 37 5.73 13.02 6.73
N ILE A 38 6.08 12.01 5.95
CA ILE A 38 7.09 12.11 4.90
C ILE A 38 6.73 13.12 3.81
N TYR A 39 5.45 13.39 3.56
CA TYR A 39 4.99 14.35 2.56
C TYR A 39 5.22 15.81 2.97
N LYS A 40 5.37 16.06 4.27
CA LYS A 40 5.65 17.38 4.81
C LYS A 40 7.14 17.72 4.80
N GLU A 41 7.99 16.71 5.09
CA GLU A 41 9.41 16.95 5.39
C GLU A 41 10.30 17.09 4.15
N TYR A 42 9.91 16.51 3.00
CA TYR A 42 10.82 16.37 1.87
C TYR A 42 10.39 17.08 0.59
N ASN A 43 9.34 17.88 0.57
CA ASN A 43 8.79 18.33 -0.73
C ASN A 43 8.71 17.13 -1.69
N PHE A 44 8.16 16.03 -1.22
CA PHE A 44 8.15 14.76 -1.90
C PHE A 44 7.83 14.95 -3.37
N CYS A 45 8.65 14.40 -4.22
CA CYS A 45 8.24 14.16 -5.59
C CYS A 45 6.97 13.31 -5.49
N THR A 46 5.83 13.97 -5.60
CA THR A 46 4.51 13.45 -5.31
C THR A 46 4.15 12.24 -6.14
N ASN A 47 4.98 11.92 -7.13
CA ASN A 47 4.77 10.84 -8.07
C ASN A 47 5.27 9.50 -7.56
N VAL A 48 6.20 9.51 -6.60
CA VAL A 48 6.87 8.30 -6.14
C VAL A 48 7.13 8.37 -4.65
N PRO A 49 6.13 8.09 -3.81
CA PRO A 49 6.32 8.07 -2.36
C PRO A 49 7.22 6.92 -1.90
N SER A 50 7.31 5.86 -2.68
CA SER A 50 8.24 4.78 -2.46
C SER A 50 8.74 4.24 -3.79
N ILE A 51 9.88 3.57 -3.76
CA ILE A 51 10.45 2.85 -4.90
C ILE A 51 9.53 1.78 -5.51
N TRP A 52 8.44 1.46 -4.87
CA TRP A 52 7.50 0.43 -5.36
C TRP A 52 6.37 1.01 -6.18
N THR A 53 6.21 2.33 -6.17
CA THR A 53 5.04 2.91 -6.78
C THR A 53 5.36 4.13 -7.60
N ASP A 54 4.96 4.12 -8.80
CA ASP A 54 4.77 5.29 -9.63
C ASP A 54 3.27 5.57 -9.70
N TRP A 55 2.72 6.26 -8.71
CA TRP A 55 1.29 6.44 -8.56
C TRP A 55 0.64 7.07 -9.78
N PHE A 56 1.26 8.08 -10.39
CA PHE A 56 0.63 8.79 -11.50
C PHE A 56 0.53 7.99 -12.79
N HIS A 57 1.41 7.01 -13.00
CA HIS A 57 1.30 6.11 -14.14
C HIS A 57 0.36 4.93 -13.89
N ARG A 58 -0.13 4.78 -12.63
CA ARG A 58 -0.96 3.63 -12.22
C ARG A 58 -2.35 3.99 -11.71
N LEU A 59 -2.80 5.23 -11.93
CA LEU A 59 -4.15 5.66 -11.53
C LEU A 59 -5.28 4.93 -12.27
N GLU A 60 -4.97 4.22 -13.35
CA GLU A 60 -5.91 3.37 -14.10
C GLU A 60 -5.75 1.87 -13.78
N SER A 61 -4.96 1.53 -12.76
CA SER A 61 -4.74 0.13 -12.40
C SER A 61 -6.03 -0.54 -11.92
N ARG A 62 -6.28 -1.75 -12.41
CA ARG A 62 -7.40 -2.58 -11.99
C ARG A 62 -7.12 -3.33 -10.69
N ILE A 63 -5.86 -3.36 -10.25
CA ILE A 63 -5.41 -4.03 -9.03
C ILE A 63 -4.77 -2.99 -8.12
N MET A 64 -5.20 -2.95 -6.86
CA MET A 64 -4.59 -2.17 -5.80
C MET A 64 -4.02 -3.08 -4.73
N ILE A 65 -2.80 -2.81 -4.29
CA ILE A 65 -2.19 -3.47 -3.13
C ILE A 65 -2.07 -2.46 -2.01
N ILE A 66 -2.52 -2.84 -0.81
CA ILE A 66 -2.44 -2.01 0.38
C ILE A 66 -1.54 -2.69 1.41
N GLY A 67 -0.38 -2.09 1.67
CA GLY A 67 0.53 -2.43 2.76
C GLY A 67 0.13 -1.74 4.07
N GLN A 68 0.93 -1.94 5.13
CA GLN A 68 0.67 -1.34 6.43
C GLN A 68 1.13 0.11 6.48
N ASP A 69 2.41 0.37 6.27
CA ASP A 69 3.09 1.68 6.34
C ASP A 69 4.34 1.69 5.45
N TRP A 70 4.98 2.85 5.31
CA TRP A 70 6.18 3.01 4.48
C TRP A 70 7.45 2.42 5.10
N GLY A 71 7.37 1.85 6.29
CA GLY A 71 8.55 1.36 7.01
C GLY A 71 9.29 2.45 7.78
N PRO A 72 10.59 2.23 8.10
CA PRO A 72 11.42 3.17 8.81
C PRO A 72 11.67 4.46 8.02
N TYR A 73 11.59 5.59 8.72
CA TYR A 73 11.88 6.90 8.15
C TYR A 73 13.31 7.02 7.59
N SER A 74 14.28 6.39 8.26
CA SER A 74 15.69 6.36 7.81
C SER A 74 15.83 5.76 6.40
N ASP A 75 15.05 4.73 6.08
CA ASP A 75 15.10 4.09 4.76
C ASP A 75 14.46 5.00 3.69
N MET A 76 13.35 5.64 4.05
CA MET A 76 12.69 6.62 3.18
C MET A 76 13.58 7.82 2.91
N LYS A 77 14.30 8.32 3.94
CA LYS A 77 15.25 9.43 3.83
C LYS A 77 16.38 9.11 2.86
N LYS A 78 17.04 7.97 3.04
CA LYS A 78 18.14 7.50 2.16
C LYS A 78 17.68 7.44 0.70
N LEU A 79 16.47 6.91 0.47
CA LEU A 79 15.91 6.83 -0.86
C LEU A 79 15.72 8.23 -1.49
N HIS A 80 15.15 9.17 -0.72
CA HIS A 80 14.89 10.51 -1.24
C HIS A 80 16.17 11.29 -1.47
N GLU A 81 17.17 11.16 -0.60
CA GLU A 81 18.49 11.75 -0.79
C GLU A 81 19.13 11.23 -2.09
N ALA A 82 19.05 9.93 -2.36
CA ALA A 82 19.55 9.34 -3.59
C ALA A 82 18.81 9.86 -4.85
N LEU A 83 17.48 10.01 -4.77
CA LEU A 83 16.65 10.55 -5.86
C LEU A 83 16.94 12.03 -6.15
N PHE A 84 17.34 12.82 -5.13
CA PHE A 84 17.69 14.23 -5.31
C PHE A 84 19.06 14.40 -5.99
N VAL A 85 20.01 13.50 -5.74
CA VAL A 85 21.36 13.56 -6.30
C VAL A 85 21.38 13.18 -7.77
N ASP A 86 20.60 12.18 -8.17
CA ASP A 86 20.59 11.74 -9.56
C ASP A 86 19.20 11.20 -9.98
N LYS A 87 18.42 12.07 -10.61
CA LYS A 87 17.10 11.71 -11.16
C LYS A 87 17.18 10.73 -12.34
N SER A 88 18.33 10.55 -12.96
CA SER A 88 18.51 9.65 -14.12
C SER A 88 18.65 8.19 -13.68
N ASN A 89 19.12 7.91 -12.46
CA ASN A 89 19.38 6.56 -11.93
C ASN A 89 18.20 5.98 -11.12
N TRP A 90 17.05 6.56 -11.21
CA TRP A 90 15.84 6.10 -10.53
C TRP A 90 15.53 4.59 -10.74
N LYS A 91 15.66 4.08 -11.97
CA LYS A 91 15.45 2.66 -12.26
C LYS A 91 16.47 1.77 -11.57
N ASP A 92 17.73 2.16 -11.58
CA ASP A 92 18.81 1.41 -10.96
C ASP A 92 18.67 1.38 -9.43
N LEU A 93 18.18 2.47 -8.83
CA LEU A 93 17.87 2.52 -7.39
C LEU A 93 16.71 1.58 -7.04
N ILE A 94 15.67 1.52 -7.86
CA ILE A 94 14.56 0.57 -7.70
C ILE A 94 15.05 -0.87 -7.81
N GLU A 95 15.92 -1.16 -8.77
CA GLU A 95 16.47 -2.50 -9.00
C GLU A 95 17.47 -2.90 -7.91
N SER A 96 18.24 -1.95 -7.39
CA SER A 96 19.21 -2.18 -6.31
C SER A 96 18.59 -2.42 -4.94
N GLU A 97 17.31 -2.09 -4.74
CA GLU A 97 16.63 -2.32 -3.48
C GLU A 97 16.41 -3.81 -3.20
N LYS A 98 17.10 -4.30 -2.19
CA LYS A 98 17.06 -5.70 -1.74
C LYS A 98 15.90 -5.98 -0.76
N SER A 99 14.75 -5.35 -0.93
CA SER A 99 13.59 -5.65 -0.09
C SER A 99 13.06 -7.06 -0.38
N ASN A 100 13.15 -7.93 0.62
CA ASN A 100 12.56 -9.27 0.53
C ASN A 100 11.05 -9.21 0.26
N THR A 101 10.37 -8.20 0.79
CA THR A 101 8.93 -8.00 0.56
C THR A 101 8.65 -7.73 -0.91
N LYS A 102 9.37 -6.80 -1.53
CA LYS A 102 9.21 -6.45 -2.95
C LYS A 102 9.50 -7.67 -3.84
N LYS A 103 10.63 -8.36 -3.58
CA LYS A 103 11.02 -9.55 -4.34
C LYS A 103 9.95 -10.63 -4.30
N LEU A 104 9.50 -11.01 -3.08
CA LEU A 104 8.50 -12.07 -2.91
C LEU A 104 7.14 -11.66 -3.46
N LEU A 105 6.74 -10.40 -3.27
CA LEU A 105 5.49 -9.87 -3.82
C LEU A 105 5.48 -9.96 -5.34
N GLY A 106 6.57 -9.51 -5.99
CA GLY A 106 6.75 -9.62 -7.44
C GLY A 106 6.70 -11.07 -7.91
N GLU A 107 7.39 -11.98 -7.22
CA GLU A 107 7.38 -13.40 -7.53
C GLU A 107 5.98 -14.03 -7.42
N TYR A 108 5.20 -13.69 -6.37
CA TYR A 108 3.84 -14.20 -6.23
C TYR A 108 2.90 -13.67 -7.32
N ILE A 109 3.02 -12.40 -7.68
CA ILE A 109 2.24 -11.81 -8.79
C ILE A 109 2.59 -12.47 -10.12
N ASP A 110 3.88 -12.60 -10.43
CA ASP A 110 4.35 -13.22 -11.67
C ASP A 110 3.86 -14.66 -11.81
N ILE A 111 4.13 -15.51 -10.82
CA ILE A 111 3.74 -16.93 -10.84
C ILE A 111 2.22 -17.06 -10.93
N SER A 112 1.45 -16.36 -10.09
CA SER A 112 -0.01 -16.51 -10.05
C SER A 112 -0.69 -15.95 -11.29
N SER A 113 -0.13 -14.92 -11.92
CA SER A 113 -0.63 -14.33 -13.17
C SER A 113 -0.17 -15.08 -14.42
N LYS A 114 0.73 -16.04 -14.27
CA LYS A 114 1.42 -16.73 -15.39
C LYS A 114 2.19 -15.75 -16.28
N GLY A 115 2.94 -14.85 -15.68
CA GLY A 115 3.75 -13.85 -16.36
C GLY A 115 2.98 -12.70 -17.01
N LYS A 116 1.66 -12.56 -16.74
CA LYS A 116 0.83 -11.53 -17.41
C LYS A 116 0.86 -10.18 -16.70
N TYR A 117 1.22 -10.14 -15.43
CA TYR A 117 1.24 -8.95 -14.59
C TYR A 117 2.54 -8.86 -13.81
N THR A 118 3.02 -7.65 -13.64
CA THR A 118 4.16 -7.28 -12.80
C THR A 118 3.72 -6.28 -11.74
N LEU A 119 4.62 -5.88 -10.84
CA LEU A 119 4.33 -4.79 -9.91
C LEU A 119 4.09 -3.45 -10.62
N ASP A 120 4.57 -3.32 -11.86
CA ASP A 120 4.38 -2.11 -12.66
C ASP A 120 2.95 -1.93 -13.17
N ASP A 121 2.15 -2.97 -13.18
CA ASP A 121 0.74 -2.93 -13.56
C ASP A 121 -0.20 -2.63 -12.37
N ILE A 122 0.34 -2.47 -11.16
CA ILE A 122 -0.42 -2.48 -9.92
C ILE A 122 -0.24 -1.15 -9.18
N PHE A 123 -1.34 -0.57 -8.69
CA PHE A 123 -1.29 0.56 -7.79
C PHE A 123 -0.98 0.07 -6.36
N ILE A 124 0.17 0.48 -5.81
CA ILE A 124 0.59 0.04 -4.47
C ILE A 124 0.58 1.24 -3.52
N THR A 125 -0.06 1.08 -2.37
CA THR A 125 -0.16 2.09 -1.32
C THR A 125 -0.14 1.45 0.07
N ASN A 126 -0.39 2.24 1.12
CA ASN A 126 -0.42 1.78 2.50
C ASN A 126 -1.67 2.27 3.23
N ALA A 127 -2.07 1.56 4.27
CA ALA A 127 -3.13 1.96 5.19
C ALA A 127 -2.72 3.15 6.07
N ILE A 128 -1.42 3.28 6.36
CA ILE A 128 -0.83 4.40 7.12
C ILE A 128 0.09 5.16 6.18
N MET A 129 -0.21 6.44 5.96
CA MET A 129 0.53 7.30 5.01
C MET A 129 1.85 7.85 5.55
N CYS A 130 2.15 7.64 6.82
CA CYS A 130 3.37 8.10 7.48
C CYS A 130 4.41 7.00 7.61
N ALA A 131 5.70 7.37 7.70
CA ALA A 131 6.80 6.48 8.04
C ALA A 131 6.99 6.39 9.55
N ARG A 132 7.62 5.32 10.04
CA ARG A 132 7.95 5.14 11.45
C ARG A 132 9.25 5.84 11.79
N SER A 133 9.32 6.55 12.94
CA SER A 133 10.51 7.28 13.37
C SER A 133 11.68 6.39 13.82
N GLY A 134 11.44 5.10 14.09
CA GLY A 134 12.46 4.15 14.58
C GLY A 134 12.96 3.20 13.50
N ASP A 135 14.21 2.73 13.66
CA ASP A 135 14.87 1.81 12.72
C ASP A 135 14.43 0.35 12.87
N ASN A 136 13.71 0.01 13.95
CA ASN A 136 13.33 -1.36 14.26
C ASN A 136 11.86 -1.64 13.94
N TYR A 137 11.63 -2.65 13.12
CA TYR A 137 10.29 -3.19 12.81
C TYR A 137 9.59 -3.86 14.00
N ARG A 138 10.32 -4.16 15.09
CA ARG A 138 9.78 -4.85 16.26
C ARG A 138 9.77 -3.92 17.48
N GLY A 139 8.60 -3.81 18.12
CA GLY A 139 8.47 -3.15 19.42
C GLY A 139 8.16 -1.67 19.39
N ASP A 140 7.71 -1.11 18.29
CA ASP A 140 7.22 0.26 18.22
C ASP A 140 5.84 0.32 18.88
N ASN A 141 5.71 1.10 19.97
CA ASN A 141 4.45 1.37 20.66
C ASN A 141 3.54 2.33 19.86
N ILE A 142 3.54 2.22 18.54
CA ILE A 142 2.62 2.97 17.68
C ILE A 142 1.25 2.30 17.77
N ASP A 143 0.24 3.06 18.08
CA ASP A 143 -1.14 2.58 18.00
C ASP A 143 -1.54 2.45 16.52
N LEU A 144 -1.21 1.30 15.93
CA LEU A 144 -1.50 1.00 14.52
C LEU A 144 -2.99 1.05 14.22
N LYS A 145 -3.84 0.62 15.16
CA LYS A 145 -5.29 0.67 14.99
C LYS A 145 -5.77 2.11 14.88
N LYS A 146 -5.33 2.98 15.76
CA LYS A 146 -5.68 4.41 15.73
C LYS A 146 -5.08 5.10 14.50
N SER A 147 -3.86 4.72 14.12
CA SER A 147 -3.19 5.28 12.93
C SER A 147 -3.92 4.93 11.63
N THR A 148 -4.41 3.70 11.49
CA THR A 148 -5.23 3.31 10.32
C THR A 148 -6.55 4.07 10.28
N LEU A 149 -7.21 4.29 11.42
CA LEU A 149 -8.42 5.12 11.49
C LEU A 149 -8.15 6.58 11.09
N ASN A 150 -7.05 7.15 11.56
CA ASN A 150 -6.66 8.52 11.21
C ASN A 150 -6.38 8.70 9.69
N CYS A 151 -5.93 7.63 9.03
CA CYS A 151 -5.60 7.64 7.60
C CYS A 151 -6.77 7.14 6.71
N SER A 152 -7.87 6.65 7.27
CA SER A 152 -8.97 6.01 6.52
C SER A 152 -9.54 6.90 5.41
N GLU A 153 -9.70 8.21 5.68
CA GLU A 153 -10.17 9.19 4.70
C GLU A 153 -9.25 9.27 3.46
N TYR A 154 -7.93 9.28 3.67
CA TYR A 154 -6.96 9.35 2.58
C TYR A 154 -6.93 8.06 1.75
N LEU A 155 -7.03 6.91 2.42
CA LEU A 155 -7.09 5.62 1.74
C LEU A 155 -8.39 5.48 0.93
N HIS A 156 -9.53 5.89 1.50
CA HIS A 156 -10.82 5.90 0.79
C HIS A 156 -10.73 6.74 -0.50
N ARG A 157 -10.23 7.96 -0.40
CA ARG A 157 -10.06 8.84 -1.58
C ARG A 157 -9.11 8.25 -2.64
N GLN A 158 -8.06 7.54 -2.24
CA GLN A 158 -7.22 6.83 -3.21
C GLN A 158 -8.00 5.74 -3.96
N ILE A 159 -8.83 4.98 -3.26
CA ILE A 159 -9.69 3.96 -3.87
C ILE A 159 -10.68 4.59 -4.84
N ASP A 160 -11.31 5.70 -4.46
CA ASP A 160 -12.27 6.44 -5.31
C ASP A 160 -11.62 7.00 -6.58
N ILE A 161 -10.37 7.46 -6.50
CA ILE A 161 -9.64 7.99 -7.66
C ILE A 161 -9.21 6.84 -8.59
N VAL A 162 -8.61 5.78 -8.04
CA VAL A 162 -8.06 4.65 -8.81
C VAL A 162 -9.19 3.79 -9.37
N LYS A 163 -10.22 3.50 -8.57
CA LYS A 163 -11.35 2.60 -8.88
C LYS A 163 -10.90 1.19 -9.27
N PRO A 164 -10.12 0.52 -8.42
CA PRO A 164 -9.64 -0.82 -8.71
C PRO A 164 -10.81 -1.83 -8.80
N LYS A 165 -10.59 -2.95 -9.47
CA LYS A 165 -11.52 -4.09 -9.46
C LYS A 165 -11.19 -5.10 -8.36
N VAL A 166 -9.93 -5.15 -7.96
CA VAL A 166 -9.45 -6.01 -6.89
C VAL A 166 -8.51 -5.22 -5.97
N ILE A 167 -8.73 -5.37 -4.67
CA ILE A 167 -7.86 -4.81 -3.63
C ILE A 167 -7.23 -5.97 -2.86
N LEU A 168 -5.91 -5.99 -2.78
CA LEU A 168 -5.13 -6.95 -2.01
C LEU A 168 -4.63 -6.28 -0.73
N THR A 169 -4.88 -6.87 0.44
CA THR A 169 -4.39 -6.33 1.71
C THR A 169 -3.25 -7.19 2.25
N LEU A 170 -2.06 -6.61 2.45
CA LEU A 170 -0.89 -7.31 2.98
C LEU A 170 -0.89 -7.27 4.51
N GLY A 171 -1.54 -8.24 5.14
CA GLY A 171 -1.63 -8.32 6.60
C GLY A 171 -2.93 -7.79 7.19
N TYR A 172 -2.98 -7.77 8.53
CA TYR A 172 -4.20 -7.48 9.28
C TYR A 172 -4.61 -6.00 9.26
N TYR A 173 -3.67 -5.07 9.46
CA TYR A 173 -4.01 -3.65 9.59
C TYR A 173 -4.54 -3.00 8.31
N PRO A 174 -4.04 -3.32 7.10
CA PRO A 174 -4.68 -2.88 5.86
C PRO A 174 -6.11 -3.39 5.72
N LEU A 175 -6.35 -4.66 6.09
CA LEU A 175 -7.69 -5.24 6.08
C LEU A 175 -8.62 -4.56 7.09
N LEU A 176 -8.13 -4.31 8.31
CA LEU A 176 -8.86 -3.57 9.35
C LEU A 176 -9.20 -2.15 8.88
N SER A 177 -8.28 -1.47 8.19
CA SER A 177 -8.55 -0.15 7.63
C SER A 177 -9.73 -0.18 6.66
N LEU A 178 -9.75 -1.15 5.73
CA LEU A 178 -10.84 -1.30 4.78
C LEU A 178 -12.16 -1.70 5.46
N SER A 179 -12.11 -2.55 6.50
CA SER A 179 -13.33 -2.91 7.24
C SER A 179 -13.99 -1.70 7.92
N ASN A 180 -13.18 -0.75 8.39
CA ASN A 180 -13.71 0.49 8.96
C ASN A 180 -14.23 1.48 7.89
N ILE A 181 -13.63 1.48 6.69
CA ILE A 181 -14.06 2.36 5.59
C ILE A 181 -15.37 1.88 4.97
N PHE A 182 -15.50 0.57 4.74
CA PHE A 182 -16.60 -0.04 3.99
C PHE A 182 -17.57 -0.86 4.85
N ASP A 183 -17.45 -0.76 6.19
CA ASP A 183 -18.35 -1.38 7.19
C ASP A 183 -18.61 -2.88 6.98
N PHE A 184 -17.54 -3.65 6.78
CA PHE A 184 -17.65 -5.11 6.76
C PHE A 184 -16.96 -5.76 7.97
N LYS A 185 -17.41 -6.96 8.34
CA LYS A 185 -16.85 -7.70 9.48
C LYS A 185 -15.62 -8.50 9.08
N ILE A 186 -14.63 -8.50 9.97
CA ILE A 186 -13.44 -9.36 9.89
C ILE A 186 -13.33 -10.19 11.17
N GLU A 187 -12.64 -11.32 11.08
CA GLU A 187 -12.35 -12.17 12.23
C GLU A 187 -11.29 -11.53 13.14
N LYS A 188 -11.16 -12.05 14.37
CA LYS A 188 -10.15 -11.58 15.34
C LYS A 188 -8.71 -11.71 14.83
N THR A 189 -8.46 -12.63 13.90
CA THR A 189 -7.14 -12.85 13.31
C THR A 189 -7.22 -12.87 11.79
N LEU A 190 -6.13 -12.47 11.14
CA LEU A 190 -6.00 -12.53 9.68
C LEU A 190 -6.17 -13.97 9.17
N SER A 191 -5.58 -14.95 9.86
CA SER A 191 -5.67 -16.35 9.46
C SER A 191 -7.10 -16.86 9.46
N ALA A 192 -7.90 -16.50 10.47
CA ALA A 192 -9.31 -16.84 10.54
C ALA A 192 -10.10 -16.17 9.40
N THR A 193 -9.83 -14.89 9.11
CA THR A 193 -10.48 -14.20 7.99
C THR A 193 -10.13 -14.84 6.65
N ILE A 194 -8.86 -15.13 6.40
CA ILE A 194 -8.43 -15.79 5.14
C ILE A 194 -9.09 -17.16 4.97
N LYS A 195 -9.27 -17.90 6.06
CA LYS A 195 -9.92 -19.22 6.03
C LYS A 195 -11.42 -19.16 5.80
N ASN A 196 -12.12 -18.27 6.52
CA ASN A 196 -13.59 -18.25 6.55
C ASN A 196 -14.17 -17.30 5.49
N THR A 197 -13.47 -16.22 5.17
CA THR A 197 -13.90 -15.19 4.21
C THR A 197 -12.71 -14.78 3.32
N PRO A 198 -12.26 -15.70 2.45
CA PRO A 198 -11.07 -15.47 1.62
C PRO A 198 -11.25 -14.39 0.56
N GLU A 199 -12.48 -13.96 0.32
CA GLU A 199 -12.86 -12.90 -0.59
C GLU A 199 -14.04 -12.13 0.02
N ILE A 200 -13.92 -10.80 0.07
CA ILE A 200 -14.94 -9.90 0.57
C ILE A 200 -15.45 -9.13 -0.63
N ILE A 201 -16.72 -9.35 -0.96
CA ILE A 201 -17.36 -8.72 -2.12
C ILE A 201 -17.94 -7.37 -1.69
N CYS A 202 -17.47 -6.30 -2.32
CA CYS A 202 -18.05 -4.97 -2.25
C CYS A 202 -18.73 -4.63 -3.58
N ASP A 203 -19.52 -3.57 -3.63
CA ASP A 203 -20.32 -3.23 -4.82
C ASP A 203 -19.45 -3.08 -6.09
N ASP A 204 -18.32 -2.38 -5.98
CA ASP A 204 -17.47 -2.02 -7.12
C ASP A 204 -16.18 -2.84 -7.25
N PHE A 205 -15.78 -3.55 -6.21
CA PHE A 205 -14.51 -4.28 -6.14
C PHE A 205 -14.57 -5.49 -5.19
N VAL A 206 -13.53 -6.31 -5.27
CA VAL A 206 -13.34 -7.45 -4.36
C VAL A 206 -12.08 -7.23 -3.53
N ILE A 207 -12.16 -7.46 -2.22
CA ILE A 207 -11.02 -7.45 -1.32
C ILE A 207 -10.54 -8.89 -1.11
N ILE A 208 -9.25 -9.12 -1.29
CA ILE A 208 -8.60 -10.41 -1.04
C ILE A 208 -7.59 -10.21 0.09
N PRO A 209 -7.88 -10.73 1.30
CA PRO A 209 -6.93 -10.71 2.41
C PRO A 209 -5.75 -11.62 2.13
N LEU A 210 -4.53 -11.10 2.27
CA LEU A 210 -3.29 -11.84 2.08
C LEU A 210 -2.43 -11.80 3.34
N TYR A 211 -1.66 -12.86 3.57
CA TYR A 211 -0.53 -12.76 4.48
C TYR A 211 0.53 -11.80 3.90
N HIS A 212 1.30 -11.18 4.78
CA HIS A 212 2.44 -10.39 4.33
C HIS A 212 3.43 -11.29 3.57
N PRO A 213 4.04 -10.85 2.46
CA PRO A 213 4.89 -11.71 1.61
C PRO A 213 6.02 -12.44 2.36
N VAL A 214 6.60 -11.82 3.39
CA VAL A 214 7.66 -12.42 4.23
C VAL A 214 7.13 -13.19 5.45
N ALA A 215 5.81 -13.41 5.54
CA ALA A 215 5.26 -14.22 6.63
C ALA A 215 5.74 -15.67 6.51
N GLN A 216 5.94 -16.33 7.66
CA GLN A 216 6.33 -17.74 7.73
C GLN A 216 5.15 -18.66 7.40
N ILE A 217 4.67 -18.60 6.17
CA ILE A 217 3.57 -19.38 5.63
C ILE A 217 4.09 -20.17 4.43
N LYS A 218 3.61 -21.40 4.22
CA LYS A 218 4.01 -22.18 3.06
C LYS A 218 3.73 -21.42 1.76
N LYS A 219 4.69 -21.45 0.83
CA LYS A 219 4.60 -20.76 -0.46
C LYS A 219 3.34 -21.15 -1.24
N SER A 220 2.96 -22.43 -1.21
CA SER A 220 1.73 -22.93 -1.83
C SER A 220 0.47 -22.26 -1.29
N ASP A 221 0.41 -22.05 0.03
CA ASP A 221 -0.74 -21.43 0.68
C ASP A 221 -0.83 -19.94 0.36
N GLN A 222 0.32 -19.26 0.31
CA GLN A 222 0.37 -17.88 -0.18
C GLN A 222 -0.08 -17.79 -1.64
N LEU A 223 0.49 -18.58 -2.54
CA LEU A 223 0.12 -18.58 -3.96
C LEU A 223 -1.36 -18.88 -4.19
N SER A 224 -1.96 -19.76 -3.39
CA SER A 224 -3.40 -20.05 -3.49
C SER A 224 -4.27 -18.81 -3.29
N GLN A 225 -3.83 -17.86 -2.45
CA GLN A 225 -4.54 -16.60 -2.22
C GLN A 225 -4.37 -15.66 -3.42
N TYR A 226 -3.15 -15.51 -3.95
CA TYR A 226 -2.91 -14.67 -5.13
C TYR A 226 -3.64 -15.18 -6.37
N ASN A 227 -3.80 -16.50 -6.55
CA ASN A 227 -4.55 -17.08 -7.67
C ASN A 227 -6.02 -16.62 -7.74
N ARG A 228 -6.62 -16.20 -6.62
CA ARG A 228 -8.00 -15.70 -6.56
C ARG A 228 -8.19 -14.37 -7.30
N VAL A 229 -7.12 -13.57 -7.44
CA VAL A 229 -7.15 -12.26 -8.09
C VAL A 229 -7.66 -12.36 -9.52
N TRP A 230 -7.16 -13.34 -10.26
CA TRP A 230 -7.26 -13.37 -11.73
C TRP A 230 -8.66 -13.64 -12.23
N LYS A 231 -9.50 -14.34 -11.46
CA LYS A 231 -10.90 -14.57 -11.83
C LYS A 231 -11.72 -13.27 -11.85
N HIS A 232 -11.31 -12.24 -11.07
CA HIS A 232 -12.00 -10.94 -11.02
C HIS A 232 -11.43 -9.94 -12.02
N ILE A 233 -10.21 -10.14 -12.48
CA ILE A 233 -9.56 -9.28 -13.48
C ILE A 233 -9.94 -9.71 -14.90
N ASN A 234 -10.04 -11.02 -15.17
CA ASN A 234 -10.28 -11.56 -16.50
C ASN A 234 -11.77 -11.66 -16.88
N LYS A 235 -12.70 -11.35 -15.98
CA LYS A 235 -14.12 -11.23 -16.35
C LYS A 235 -14.30 -10.02 -17.26
N LYS A 236 -14.63 -10.27 -18.55
CA LYS A 236 -15.07 -9.26 -19.51
C LYS A 236 -16.46 -8.75 -19.15
#